data_6a74005edaf903c11f3952436f327f35
#
_entry.id   6a74005edaf903c11f3952436f327f35
#
_cell.length_a   1.000
_cell.length_b   1.000
_cell.length_c   1.000
_cell.angle_alpha   90.00
_cell.angle_beta   90.00
_cell.angle_gamma   90.00
#
_symmetry.space_group_name_H-M   'P 1'
#
loop_
_entity.id
_entity.type
_entity.pdbx_description
1 polymer ?
#
loop_
_entity_poly.entity_id
_entity_poly.type
_entity_poly.pdbx_seq_one_letter_code
_entity_poly.pdbx_strand_id
1 'polypeptide(L)'
;VLDTLQKEHNILICKSAGNKRGDENHITCGADSVLSLVVGATTYEINQDGNQVENWSPVSCLGLAAGSIIKPDLANLGGDEANLIRVVNEYERIIGVCGTSYAVPRISASAAAIANMLGDKYNPLLVKALLVHSAMYPLGMADEELEERIRKIGFGVPQAVGDIMHNDENEITMVFPCHFQKGREYQVAKFVFPEGLIEDGFFYGDITMTLVTDPILNFNQGAEYCQTDVDVKLLTYADEHYIDLGDVDTSRYYRNSLRLDGCINVLSEDKYSRRRTQGGSDLWECNRIDKLHKFSPIKKFHVNLENMTDTNKHNALNANRHWALKLSALFREETESSMERDDLQFNAYLIMTIRDPKKRGIVYNQTINQLNECNFIHQSIEVHQDIEVRNAE
;
A
#
# COMPACT_ATOMS: atom_id res chain seq x y z
N VAL A 1 -12.41 3.22 20.39
CA VAL A 1 -12.28 1.95 21.12
C VAL A 1 -11.40 0.95 20.38
N LEU A 2 -11.75 0.55 19.13
CA LEU A 2 -10.94 -0.46 18.41
C LEU A 2 -9.50 0.03 18.14
N ASP A 3 -9.34 1.28 17.73
CA ASP A 3 -8.00 1.86 17.48
C ASP A 3 -7.17 1.95 18.77
N THR A 4 -7.80 2.30 19.90
CA THR A 4 -7.15 2.33 21.22
C THR A 4 -6.65 0.95 21.61
N LEU A 5 -7.51 -0.07 21.52
CA LEU A 5 -7.15 -1.46 21.85
C LEU A 5 -5.99 -1.96 20.99
N GLN A 6 -5.96 -1.65 19.68
CA GLN A 6 -4.89 -2.04 18.79
C GLN A 6 -3.55 -1.40 19.17
N LYS A 7 -3.56 -0.13 19.54
CA LYS A 7 -2.34 0.58 20.02
C LYS A 7 -1.85 0.03 21.36
N GLU A 8 -2.75 -0.15 22.32
CA GLU A 8 -2.40 -0.60 23.67
C GLU A 8 -1.87 -2.04 23.70
N HIS A 9 -2.40 -2.92 22.85
CA HIS A 9 -2.07 -4.35 22.87
C HIS A 9 -1.19 -4.82 21.71
N ASN A 10 -0.82 -3.92 20.80
CA ASN A 10 -0.02 -4.23 19.61
C ASN A 10 -0.61 -5.39 18.77
N ILE A 11 -1.91 -5.31 18.49
CA ILE A 11 -2.66 -6.31 17.74
C ILE A 11 -3.24 -5.72 16.46
N LEU A 12 -3.51 -6.59 15.46
CA LEU A 12 -4.27 -6.23 14.26
C LEU A 12 -5.67 -6.81 14.34
N ILE A 13 -6.68 -5.96 14.31
CA ILE A 13 -8.09 -6.37 14.29
C ILE A 13 -8.58 -6.42 12.85
N CYS A 14 -9.03 -7.59 12.38
CA CYS A 14 -9.74 -7.74 11.12
C CYS A 14 -11.25 -7.59 11.34
N LYS A 15 -11.88 -6.67 10.63
CA LYS A 15 -13.29 -6.30 10.82
C LYS A 15 -14.05 -6.35 9.50
N SER A 16 -15.26 -6.90 9.50
CA SER A 16 -16.13 -6.87 8.31
C SER A 16 -16.61 -5.44 8.02
N ALA A 17 -16.67 -5.07 6.74
CA ALA A 17 -17.22 -3.79 6.29
C ALA A 17 -18.73 -3.69 6.60
N GLY A 18 -19.41 -4.81 6.65
CA GLY A 18 -20.84 -4.92 6.85
C GLY A 18 -21.56 -5.42 5.62
N ASN A 19 -22.78 -5.92 5.82
CA ASN A 19 -23.64 -6.39 4.74
C ASN A 19 -24.79 -5.40 4.55
N LYS A 20 -25.13 -5.13 3.28
CA LYS A 20 -26.23 -4.28 2.88
C LYS A 20 -27.55 -4.74 3.51
N ARG A 21 -28.35 -3.81 4.03
CA ARG A 21 -29.69 -4.07 4.61
C ARG A 21 -30.69 -3.09 4.02
N GLY A 22 -31.53 -3.55 3.12
CA GLY A 22 -32.48 -2.68 2.42
C GLY A 22 -31.78 -1.56 1.68
N ASP A 23 -32.13 -0.30 1.97
CA ASP A 23 -31.50 0.89 1.36
C ASP A 23 -30.21 1.31 2.06
N GLU A 24 -29.88 0.76 3.24
CA GLU A 24 -28.64 1.04 3.96
C GLU A 24 -27.48 0.29 3.29
N ASN A 25 -26.56 1.04 2.75
CA ASN A 25 -25.40 0.52 1.98
C ASN A 25 -24.07 1.15 2.41
N HIS A 26 -23.97 1.61 3.65
CA HIS A 26 -22.73 2.18 4.20
C HIS A 26 -22.06 1.20 5.16
N ILE A 27 -20.74 1.33 5.29
CA ILE A 27 -19.97 0.55 6.27
C ILE A 27 -20.60 0.60 7.65
N THR A 28 -20.58 -0.53 8.35
CA THR A 28 -21.22 -0.67 9.66
C THR A 28 -20.36 -0.06 10.78
N CYS A 29 -20.99 0.20 11.93
CA CYS A 29 -20.32 0.70 13.12
C CYS A 29 -19.06 -0.11 13.47
N GLY A 30 -17.95 0.58 13.74
CA GLY A 30 -16.64 0.01 13.98
C GLY A 30 -15.84 -0.37 12.73
N ALA A 31 -16.45 -0.35 11.54
CA ALA A 31 -15.74 -0.47 10.27
C ALA A 31 -15.08 0.85 9.83
N ASP A 32 -15.26 1.91 10.56
CA ASP A 32 -14.59 3.20 10.46
C ASP A 32 -13.25 3.26 11.22
N SER A 33 -12.89 2.19 11.96
CA SER A 33 -11.62 2.08 12.68
C SER A 33 -10.43 2.24 11.72
N VAL A 34 -9.56 3.19 12.02
CA VAL A 34 -8.41 3.56 11.17
C VAL A 34 -7.35 2.49 11.15
N LEU A 35 -7.04 1.90 12.31
CA LEU A 35 -5.99 0.90 12.45
C LEU A 35 -6.46 -0.50 12.06
N SER A 36 -7.76 -0.81 12.24
CA SER A 36 -8.31 -2.11 11.85
C SER A 36 -8.17 -2.34 10.35
N LEU A 37 -8.02 -3.60 9.99
CA LEU A 37 -8.10 -4.07 8.61
C LEU A 37 -9.56 -4.39 8.29
N VAL A 38 -10.23 -3.47 7.62
CA VAL A 38 -11.66 -3.59 7.28
C VAL A 38 -11.81 -4.31 5.94
N VAL A 39 -12.65 -5.35 5.92
CA VAL A 39 -12.75 -6.27 4.80
C VAL A 39 -14.14 -6.24 4.18
N GLY A 40 -14.19 -5.91 2.88
CA GLY A 40 -15.34 -6.06 2.01
C GLY A 40 -15.47 -7.47 1.44
N ALA A 41 -16.49 -7.71 0.65
CA ALA A 41 -16.69 -8.99 -0.01
C ALA A 41 -16.60 -8.89 -1.53
N THR A 42 -16.02 -9.93 -2.15
CA THR A 42 -16.07 -10.21 -3.59
C THR A 42 -16.92 -11.46 -3.88
N THR A 43 -17.31 -11.63 -5.12
CA THR A 43 -18.03 -12.76 -5.65
C THR A 43 -17.47 -13.13 -7.02
N TYR A 44 -17.89 -14.26 -7.57
CA TYR A 44 -17.58 -14.65 -8.95
C TYR A 44 -18.78 -14.42 -9.86
N GLU A 45 -18.52 -13.85 -11.03
CA GLU A 45 -19.50 -13.64 -12.09
C GLU A 45 -19.01 -14.27 -13.40
N ILE A 46 -19.92 -14.51 -14.33
CA ILE A 46 -19.59 -14.91 -15.69
C ILE A 46 -19.58 -13.64 -16.55
N ASN A 47 -18.43 -13.30 -17.13
CA ASN A 47 -18.28 -12.15 -18.02
C ASN A 47 -18.92 -12.41 -19.40
N GLN A 48 -18.89 -11.39 -20.27
CA GLN A 48 -19.48 -11.48 -21.62
C GLN A 48 -18.83 -12.56 -22.49
N ASP A 49 -17.58 -12.92 -22.21
CA ASP A 49 -16.82 -13.96 -22.92
C ASP A 49 -17.06 -15.37 -22.35
N GLY A 50 -17.93 -15.50 -21.34
CA GLY A 50 -18.22 -16.76 -20.68
C GLY A 50 -17.18 -17.20 -19.64
N ASN A 51 -16.20 -16.35 -19.30
CA ASN A 51 -15.20 -16.64 -18.31
C ASN A 51 -15.68 -16.25 -16.90
N GLN A 52 -15.31 -17.08 -15.92
CA GLN A 52 -15.53 -16.75 -14.52
C GLN A 52 -14.51 -15.69 -14.09
N VAL A 53 -14.99 -14.55 -13.63
CA VAL A 53 -14.18 -13.42 -13.13
C VAL A 53 -14.61 -13.05 -11.72
N GLU A 54 -13.66 -12.63 -10.91
CA GLU A 54 -13.95 -12.07 -9.59
C GLU A 54 -14.41 -10.62 -9.72
N ASN A 55 -15.43 -10.24 -8.96
CA ASN A 55 -16.01 -8.90 -8.96
C ASN A 55 -16.43 -8.51 -7.53
N TRP A 56 -16.79 -7.25 -7.29
CA TRP A 56 -17.39 -6.82 -6.03
C TRP A 56 -18.72 -7.55 -5.77
N SER A 57 -18.93 -7.96 -4.52
CA SER A 57 -20.20 -8.58 -4.09
C SER A 57 -21.23 -7.52 -3.74
N PRO A 58 -22.44 -7.55 -4.35
CA PRO A 58 -23.54 -6.61 -4.03
C PRO A 58 -24.01 -6.66 -2.58
N VAL A 59 -23.68 -7.73 -1.86
CA VAL A 59 -23.98 -7.88 -0.43
C VAL A 59 -23.07 -6.99 0.44
N SER A 60 -21.88 -6.64 -0.04
CA SER A 60 -20.91 -5.85 0.72
C SER A 60 -21.32 -4.38 0.79
N CYS A 61 -21.26 -3.79 1.98
CA CYS A 61 -21.44 -2.36 2.17
C CYS A 61 -20.34 -1.54 1.47
N LEU A 62 -20.72 -0.34 1.04
CA LEU A 62 -19.84 0.62 0.40
C LEU A 62 -19.17 1.55 1.42
N GLY A 63 -17.92 1.89 1.17
CA GLY A 63 -17.22 2.99 1.82
C GLY A 63 -17.62 4.36 1.23
N LEU A 64 -17.07 5.44 1.65
CA LEU A 64 -15.92 5.69 2.51
C LEU A 64 -16.32 5.79 4.00
N ALA A 65 -15.32 5.78 4.88
CA ALA A 65 -15.51 6.16 6.28
C ALA A 65 -15.58 7.69 6.45
N ALA A 66 -15.85 8.15 7.67
CA ALA A 66 -15.84 9.56 8.00
C ALA A 66 -14.49 10.21 7.64
N GLY A 67 -14.54 11.48 7.19
CA GLY A 67 -13.34 12.20 6.75
C GLY A 67 -12.75 11.69 5.44
N SER A 68 -13.56 10.98 4.64
CA SER A 68 -13.15 10.40 3.36
C SER A 68 -12.00 9.38 3.48
N ILE A 69 -11.84 8.74 4.64
CA ILE A 69 -10.89 7.65 4.85
C ILE A 69 -11.34 6.45 4.04
N ILE A 70 -10.41 5.87 3.28
CA ILE A 70 -10.69 4.70 2.44
C ILE A 70 -11.01 3.51 3.35
N LYS A 71 -12.24 3.02 3.19
CA LYS A 71 -12.78 1.80 3.79
C LYS A 71 -13.81 1.20 2.81
N PRO A 72 -13.90 -0.13 2.68
CA PRO A 72 -13.00 -1.12 3.32
C PRO A 72 -11.54 -0.90 2.92
N ASP A 73 -10.59 -1.47 3.69
CA ASP A 73 -9.18 -1.46 3.28
C ASP A 73 -8.96 -2.46 2.15
N LEU A 74 -9.54 -3.65 2.28
CA LEU A 74 -9.37 -4.79 1.37
C LEU A 74 -10.69 -5.51 1.15
N ALA A 75 -10.73 -6.42 0.19
CA ALA A 75 -11.81 -7.37 0.03
C ALA A 75 -11.27 -8.80 -0.18
N ASN A 76 -12.14 -9.78 0.00
CA ASN A 76 -11.87 -11.17 -0.35
C ASN A 76 -13.19 -11.88 -0.63
N LEU A 77 -13.13 -13.10 -1.15
CA LEU A 77 -14.29 -13.88 -1.51
C LEU A 77 -15.25 -14.07 -0.32
N GLY A 78 -16.41 -13.45 -0.41
CA GLY A 78 -17.52 -13.53 0.54
C GLY A 78 -18.80 -14.07 -0.08
N GLY A 79 -18.82 -14.23 -1.43
CA GLY A 79 -19.98 -14.68 -2.19
C GLY A 79 -21.12 -13.65 -2.20
N ASP A 80 -22.21 -14.02 -2.89
CA ASP A 80 -23.47 -13.29 -2.92
C ASP A 80 -24.65 -14.27 -2.95
N GLU A 81 -25.88 -13.77 -3.08
CA GLU A 81 -27.09 -14.60 -3.09
C GLU A 81 -27.14 -15.58 -4.29
N ALA A 82 -26.52 -15.23 -5.42
CA ALA A 82 -26.43 -16.08 -6.61
C ALA A 82 -25.25 -17.07 -6.54
N ASN A 83 -24.16 -16.67 -5.89
CA ASN A 83 -22.90 -17.43 -5.82
C ASN A 83 -22.48 -17.64 -4.36
N LEU A 84 -23.17 -18.56 -3.69
CA LEU A 84 -22.95 -18.87 -2.28
C LEU A 84 -21.62 -19.60 -2.07
N ILE A 85 -20.94 -19.25 -0.98
CA ILE A 85 -19.78 -20.00 -0.47
C ILE A 85 -20.30 -21.24 0.26
N ARG A 86 -19.69 -22.40 0.00
CA ARG A 86 -20.00 -23.64 0.70
C ARG A 86 -19.20 -23.72 1.99
N VAL A 87 -19.89 -23.89 3.10
CA VAL A 87 -19.28 -24.08 4.43
C VAL A 87 -19.92 -25.29 5.11
N VAL A 88 -19.16 -25.92 6.03
CA VAL A 88 -19.70 -26.98 6.88
C VAL A 88 -20.26 -26.34 8.15
N ASN A 89 -21.50 -26.63 8.48
CA ASN A 89 -22.13 -26.13 9.71
C ASN A 89 -21.85 -27.06 10.91
N GLU A 90 -22.37 -26.70 12.08
CA GLU A 90 -22.24 -27.46 13.34
C GLU A 90 -22.83 -28.87 13.31
N TYR A 91 -23.69 -29.17 12.33
CA TYR A 91 -24.28 -30.49 12.10
C TYR A 91 -23.58 -31.28 10.98
N GLU A 92 -22.33 -30.89 10.63
CA GLU A 92 -21.53 -31.49 9.54
C GLU A 92 -22.23 -31.46 8.16
N ARG A 93 -23.15 -30.54 7.96
CA ARG A 93 -23.85 -30.35 6.67
C ARG A 93 -23.23 -29.22 5.88
N ILE A 94 -23.12 -29.43 4.58
CA ILE A 94 -22.71 -28.37 3.65
C ILE A 94 -23.89 -27.43 3.43
N ILE A 95 -23.69 -26.16 3.78
CA ILE A 95 -24.65 -25.08 3.53
C ILE A 95 -24.04 -23.98 2.69
N GLY A 96 -24.89 -23.25 1.94
CA GLY A 96 -24.48 -22.07 1.20
C GLY A 96 -24.65 -20.81 2.07
N VAL A 97 -23.64 -19.95 2.05
CA VAL A 97 -23.61 -18.70 2.82
C VAL A 97 -23.00 -17.59 1.97
N CYS A 98 -23.30 -16.32 2.31
CA CYS A 98 -22.62 -15.17 1.71
C CYS A 98 -22.51 -14.02 2.71
N GLY A 99 -21.58 -13.10 2.45
CA GLY A 99 -21.40 -11.89 3.23
C GLY A 99 -19.94 -11.59 3.61
N THR A 100 -19.69 -10.36 4.04
CA THR A 100 -18.36 -9.88 4.48
C THR A 100 -17.83 -10.66 5.66
N SER A 101 -18.69 -11.25 6.49
CA SER A 101 -18.29 -12.11 7.61
C SER A 101 -17.56 -13.40 7.18
N TYR A 102 -17.71 -13.81 5.92
CA TYR A 102 -17.02 -14.97 5.34
C TYR A 102 -15.74 -14.57 4.57
N ALA A 103 -15.62 -13.31 4.18
CA ALA A 103 -14.40 -12.74 3.62
C ALA A 103 -13.33 -12.48 4.71
N VAL A 104 -13.75 -11.97 5.88
CA VAL A 104 -12.84 -11.62 6.99
C VAL A 104 -11.94 -12.78 7.45
N PRO A 105 -12.43 -14.01 7.69
CA PRO A 105 -11.58 -15.11 8.13
C PRO A 105 -10.44 -15.43 7.16
N ARG A 106 -10.65 -15.25 5.85
CA ARG A 106 -9.61 -15.46 4.83
C ARG A 106 -8.48 -14.45 4.97
N ILE A 107 -8.83 -13.17 5.15
CA ILE A 107 -7.85 -12.11 5.38
C ILE A 107 -7.17 -12.30 6.74
N SER A 108 -7.91 -12.67 7.79
CA SER A 108 -7.34 -12.95 9.10
C SER A 108 -6.34 -14.12 9.07
N ALA A 109 -6.64 -15.17 8.29
CA ALA A 109 -5.73 -16.30 8.11
C ALA A 109 -4.44 -15.86 7.37
N SER A 110 -4.57 -15.04 6.31
CA SER A 110 -3.41 -14.47 5.61
C SER A 110 -2.58 -13.58 6.54
N ALA A 111 -3.23 -12.73 7.34
CA ALA A 111 -2.56 -11.88 8.31
C ALA A 111 -1.81 -12.69 9.37
N ALA A 112 -2.43 -13.76 9.89
CA ALA A 112 -1.80 -14.65 10.86
C ALA A 112 -0.61 -15.41 10.27
N ALA A 113 -0.73 -15.88 9.03
CA ALA A 113 0.36 -16.54 8.33
C ALA A 113 1.55 -15.59 8.11
N ILE A 114 1.31 -14.36 7.65
CA ILE A 114 2.37 -13.35 7.52
C ILE A 114 2.99 -13.03 8.88
N ALA A 115 2.18 -12.87 9.94
CA ALA A 115 2.67 -12.62 11.29
C ALA A 115 3.58 -13.73 11.78
N ASN A 116 3.21 -14.99 11.55
CA ASN A 116 4.03 -16.14 11.88
C ASN A 116 5.36 -16.16 11.09
N MET A 117 5.34 -15.84 9.79
CA MET A 117 6.55 -15.77 8.96
C MET A 117 7.47 -14.62 9.35
N LEU A 118 6.95 -13.53 9.88
CA LEU A 118 7.75 -12.40 10.38
C LEU A 118 8.43 -12.72 11.73
N GLY A 119 7.87 -13.63 12.52
CA GLY A 119 8.44 -14.02 13.83
C GLY A 119 8.67 -12.82 14.73
N ASP A 120 9.89 -12.64 15.20
CA ASP A 120 10.29 -11.54 16.10
C ASP A 120 10.18 -10.14 15.45
N LYS A 121 10.06 -10.07 14.12
CA LYS A 121 9.83 -8.84 13.37
C LYS A 121 8.35 -8.49 13.23
N TYR A 122 7.46 -9.24 13.89
CA TYR A 122 6.03 -8.99 13.87
C TYR A 122 5.71 -7.54 14.28
N ASN A 123 4.92 -6.89 13.44
CA ASN A 123 4.30 -5.61 13.73
C ASN A 123 2.94 -5.56 13.01
N PRO A 124 1.83 -5.23 13.69
CA PRO A 124 0.49 -5.21 13.09
C PRO A 124 0.38 -4.25 11.92
N LEU A 125 1.08 -3.11 11.98
CA LEU A 125 1.12 -2.12 10.91
C LEU A 125 1.85 -2.67 9.67
N LEU A 126 2.95 -3.42 9.87
CA LEU A 126 3.67 -4.08 8.78
C LEU A 126 2.82 -5.16 8.11
N VAL A 127 2.12 -5.99 8.89
CA VAL A 127 1.21 -7.02 8.35
C VAL A 127 0.12 -6.36 7.50
N LYS A 128 -0.50 -5.29 8.01
CA LYS A 128 -1.49 -4.50 7.26
C LYS A 128 -0.89 -3.93 5.98
N ALA A 129 0.32 -3.35 6.06
CA ALA A 129 1.00 -2.75 4.92
C ALA A 129 1.31 -3.79 3.82
N LEU A 130 1.79 -4.98 4.16
CA LEU A 130 2.08 -6.06 3.23
C LEU A 130 0.82 -6.55 2.50
N LEU A 131 -0.28 -6.76 3.24
CA LEU A 131 -1.56 -7.16 2.64
C LEU A 131 -2.10 -6.10 1.68
N VAL A 132 -2.08 -4.82 2.07
CA VAL A 132 -2.53 -3.72 1.22
C VAL A 132 -1.61 -3.55 0.00
N HIS A 133 -0.30 -3.70 0.20
CA HIS A 133 0.67 -3.56 -0.89
C HIS A 133 0.45 -4.60 -1.99
N SER A 134 0.21 -5.84 -1.62
CA SER A 134 -0.03 -6.94 -2.56
C SER A 134 -1.41 -6.90 -3.24
N ALA A 135 -2.35 -6.12 -2.70
CA ALA A 135 -3.72 -6.12 -3.18
C ALA A 135 -3.85 -5.56 -4.60
N MET A 136 -4.66 -6.22 -5.41
CA MET A 136 -4.94 -5.85 -6.79
C MET A 136 -6.45 -5.84 -7.04
N TYR A 137 -6.88 -5.06 -8.03
CA TYR A 137 -8.27 -5.09 -8.46
C TYR A 137 -8.55 -6.33 -9.31
N PRO A 138 -9.68 -7.02 -9.05
CA PRO A 138 -10.14 -8.11 -9.89
C PRO A 138 -10.45 -7.65 -11.31
N LEU A 139 -10.25 -8.56 -12.29
CA LEU A 139 -10.52 -8.28 -13.71
C LEU A 139 -11.98 -7.88 -13.97
N GLY A 140 -12.95 -8.38 -13.19
CA GLY A 140 -14.36 -8.00 -13.30
C GLY A 140 -14.62 -6.52 -13.03
N MET A 141 -13.69 -5.81 -12.40
CA MET A 141 -13.79 -4.39 -12.10
C MET A 141 -12.93 -3.51 -13.02
N ALA A 142 -12.34 -4.07 -14.08
CA ALA A 142 -11.38 -3.35 -14.93
C ALA A 142 -11.98 -2.11 -15.61
N ASP A 143 -13.28 -2.12 -15.91
CA ASP A 143 -13.98 -1.02 -16.59
C ASP A 143 -14.54 0.04 -15.64
N GLU A 144 -14.45 -0.18 -14.31
CA GLU A 144 -14.94 0.76 -13.33
C GLU A 144 -13.94 1.90 -13.08
N GLU A 145 -14.48 3.08 -12.76
CA GLU A 145 -13.64 4.21 -12.33
C GLU A 145 -12.98 3.92 -10.98
N LEU A 146 -11.76 4.45 -10.78
CA LEU A 146 -10.97 4.19 -9.58
C LEU A 146 -11.72 4.53 -8.27
N GLU A 147 -12.45 5.65 -8.25
CA GLU A 147 -13.22 6.06 -7.07
C GLU A 147 -14.31 5.05 -6.69
N GLU A 148 -14.96 4.44 -7.68
CA GLU A 148 -15.96 3.40 -7.45
C GLU A 148 -15.32 2.10 -6.93
N ARG A 149 -14.17 1.71 -7.49
CA ARG A 149 -13.40 0.56 -6.98
C ARG A 149 -12.98 0.76 -5.51
N ILE A 150 -12.47 1.96 -5.19
CA ILE A 150 -12.08 2.32 -3.82
C ILE A 150 -13.27 2.20 -2.86
N ARG A 151 -14.44 2.69 -3.24
CA ARG A 151 -15.64 2.62 -2.40
C ARG A 151 -16.14 1.19 -2.21
N LYS A 152 -15.98 0.33 -3.19
CA LYS A 152 -16.45 -1.07 -3.20
C LYS A 152 -15.52 -2.02 -2.44
N ILE A 153 -14.22 -1.97 -2.73
CA ILE A 153 -13.25 -2.95 -2.24
C ILE A 153 -11.93 -2.35 -1.73
N GLY A 154 -11.89 -1.04 -1.52
CA GLY A 154 -10.69 -0.36 -1.01
C GLY A 154 -9.50 -0.48 -1.97
N PHE A 155 -8.40 -1.03 -1.46
CA PHE A 155 -7.18 -1.22 -2.24
C PHE A 155 -7.17 -2.52 -3.06
N GLY A 156 -8.24 -3.32 -3.00
CA GLY A 156 -8.40 -4.54 -3.80
C GLY A 156 -8.36 -5.83 -2.98
N VAL A 157 -8.05 -6.93 -3.68
CA VAL A 157 -7.92 -8.29 -3.13
C VAL A 157 -6.44 -8.62 -2.98
N PRO A 158 -5.94 -8.97 -1.77
CA PRO A 158 -4.53 -9.31 -1.58
C PRO A 158 -4.18 -10.63 -2.26
N GLN A 159 -2.92 -10.73 -2.66
CA GLN A 159 -2.36 -11.95 -3.24
C GLN A 159 -2.20 -13.07 -2.19
N ALA A 160 -1.84 -14.25 -2.65
CA ALA A 160 -1.51 -15.36 -1.75
C ALA A 160 -0.28 -15.02 -0.88
N VAL A 161 -0.26 -15.51 0.36
CA VAL A 161 0.82 -15.21 1.32
C VAL A 161 2.20 -15.57 0.77
N GLY A 162 2.31 -16.67 0.01
CA GLY A 162 3.56 -17.05 -0.65
C GLY A 162 4.08 -15.96 -1.58
N ASP A 163 3.21 -15.38 -2.40
CA ASP A 163 3.57 -14.32 -3.35
C ASP A 163 3.89 -12.99 -2.64
N ILE A 164 3.25 -12.74 -1.48
CA ILE A 164 3.54 -11.54 -0.67
C ILE A 164 4.93 -11.60 -0.04
N MET A 165 5.36 -12.77 0.40
CA MET A 165 6.56 -12.95 1.21
C MET A 165 7.80 -13.35 0.41
N HIS A 166 7.66 -13.62 -0.88
CA HIS A 166 8.77 -13.99 -1.75
C HIS A 166 8.90 -13.04 -2.94
N ASN A 167 10.13 -12.66 -3.23
CA ASN A 167 10.49 -12.00 -4.48
C ASN A 167 10.93 -13.06 -5.51
N ASP A 168 10.54 -12.87 -6.77
CA ASP A 168 11.17 -13.60 -7.86
C ASP A 168 12.40 -12.81 -8.41
N GLU A 169 13.05 -13.37 -9.41
CA GLU A 169 14.23 -12.73 -10.02
C GLU A 169 13.90 -11.43 -10.79
N ASN A 170 12.63 -11.19 -11.09
CA ASN A 170 12.15 -10.05 -11.88
C ASN A 170 11.67 -8.89 -11.02
N GLU A 171 11.61 -9.06 -9.72
CA GLU A 171 11.14 -8.01 -8.82
C GLU A 171 11.91 -7.97 -7.51
N ILE A 172 11.85 -6.83 -6.86
CA ILE A 172 12.32 -6.66 -5.49
C ILE A 172 11.33 -5.84 -4.70
N THR A 173 10.94 -6.37 -3.55
CA THR A 173 10.13 -5.66 -2.56
C THR A 173 11.00 -5.24 -1.39
N MET A 174 11.04 -3.95 -1.14
CA MET A 174 11.78 -3.32 -0.05
C MET A 174 10.82 -2.78 0.99
N VAL A 175 11.14 -2.96 2.26
CA VAL A 175 10.34 -2.49 3.40
C VAL A 175 11.14 -1.46 4.18
N PHE A 176 10.59 -0.27 4.34
CA PHE A 176 11.20 0.85 5.07
C PHE A 176 10.36 1.17 6.31
N PRO A 177 10.82 0.82 7.52
CA PRO A 177 10.22 1.35 8.73
C PRO A 177 10.54 2.84 8.85
N CYS A 178 9.52 3.66 9.06
CA CYS A 178 9.63 5.10 9.18
C CYS A 178 9.11 5.55 10.54
N HIS A 179 9.82 6.51 11.14
CA HIS A 179 9.40 7.17 12.36
C HIS A 179 9.36 8.67 12.12
N PHE A 180 8.17 9.23 11.98
CA PHE A 180 7.98 10.64 11.71
C PHE A 180 7.91 11.45 13.00
N GLN A 181 8.55 12.61 12.98
CA GLN A 181 8.53 13.60 14.04
C GLN A 181 8.34 14.99 13.42
N LYS A 182 7.62 15.89 14.08
CA LYS A 182 7.43 17.26 13.60
C LYS A 182 8.75 17.95 13.28
N GLY A 183 8.83 18.52 12.07
CA GLY A 183 10.00 19.25 11.59
C GLY A 183 11.14 18.36 11.09
N ARG A 184 10.92 17.06 10.95
CA ARG A 184 11.85 16.12 10.29
C ARG A 184 11.27 15.60 9.00
N GLU A 185 12.12 15.44 7.99
CA GLU A 185 11.79 14.82 6.70
C GLU A 185 12.73 13.64 6.45
N TYR A 186 12.23 12.61 5.80
CA TYR A 186 13.06 11.57 5.21
C TYR A 186 13.44 11.99 3.80
N GLN A 187 14.73 12.06 3.54
CA GLN A 187 15.26 12.31 2.22
C GLN A 187 16.41 11.33 1.94
N VAL A 188 16.19 10.40 1.02
CA VAL A 188 17.19 9.44 0.59
C VAL A 188 17.62 9.83 -0.82
N ALA A 189 18.71 10.57 -0.93
CA ALA A 189 19.38 10.86 -2.20
C ALA A 189 20.14 9.61 -2.69
N LYS A 190 20.33 9.49 -3.99
CA LYS A 190 20.94 8.29 -4.62
C LYS A 190 20.22 7.01 -4.21
N PHE A 191 18.88 7.08 -4.23
CA PHE A 191 18.04 5.92 -3.97
C PHE A 191 18.33 4.82 -5.01
N VAL A 192 18.38 3.58 -4.54
CA VAL A 192 18.72 2.43 -5.37
C VAL A 192 17.62 2.14 -6.38
N PHE A 193 17.99 2.09 -7.66
CA PHE A 193 17.12 1.64 -8.75
C PHE A 193 17.91 0.69 -9.65
N PRO A 194 17.37 -0.49 -10.04
CA PRO A 194 18.12 -1.51 -10.78
C PRO A 194 18.67 -0.95 -12.10
N GLU A 195 20.00 -1.00 -12.29
CA GLU A 195 20.66 -0.47 -13.50
C GLU A 195 20.23 -1.20 -14.78
N GLY A 196 19.86 -2.48 -14.67
CA GLY A 196 19.34 -3.25 -15.79
C GLY A 196 17.97 -2.78 -16.29
N LEU A 197 17.26 -1.95 -15.54
CA LEU A 197 16.00 -1.36 -15.96
C LEU A 197 16.23 -0.06 -16.77
N ILE A 198 17.17 -0.12 -17.68
CA ILE A 198 17.47 0.95 -18.67
C ILE A 198 17.34 0.37 -20.07
N GLU A 199 16.60 1.06 -20.92
CA GLU A 199 16.44 0.74 -22.34
C GLU A 199 16.44 2.03 -23.16
N ASP A 200 17.19 2.03 -24.27
CA ASP A 200 17.34 3.21 -25.14
C ASP A 200 17.78 4.49 -24.40
N GLY A 201 18.52 4.34 -23.28
CA GLY A 201 18.99 5.44 -22.45
C GLY A 201 17.96 6.00 -21.45
N PHE A 202 16.86 5.30 -21.23
CA PHE A 202 15.82 5.69 -20.29
C PHE A 202 15.52 4.59 -19.29
N PHE A 203 15.23 4.98 -18.04
CA PHE A 203 14.68 4.07 -17.04
C PHE A 203 13.29 3.58 -17.46
N TYR A 204 13.01 2.31 -17.19
CA TYR A 204 11.68 1.71 -17.34
C TYR A 204 11.40 0.76 -16.18
N GLY A 205 10.18 0.25 -16.09
CA GLY A 205 9.76 -0.70 -15.07
C GLY A 205 8.42 -0.33 -14.45
N ASP A 206 7.87 -1.27 -13.69
CA ASP A 206 6.70 -1.07 -12.86
C ASP A 206 7.12 -0.78 -11.42
N ILE A 207 6.57 0.26 -10.82
CA ILE A 207 6.80 0.62 -9.42
C ILE A 207 5.48 0.62 -8.68
N THR A 208 5.41 -0.16 -7.62
CA THR A 208 4.32 -0.10 -6.65
C THR A 208 4.86 0.42 -5.32
N MET A 209 4.23 1.42 -4.74
CA MET A 209 4.57 1.95 -3.42
C MET A 209 3.33 1.97 -2.54
N THR A 210 3.48 1.57 -1.30
CA THR A 210 2.39 1.61 -0.31
C THR A 210 2.93 2.14 1.00
N LEU A 211 2.35 3.23 1.49
CA LEU A 211 2.61 3.77 2.82
C LEU A 211 1.42 3.46 3.71
N VAL A 212 1.67 2.89 4.89
CA VAL A 212 0.67 2.70 5.94
C VAL A 212 1.19 3.35 7.21
N THR A 213 0.40 4.26 7.78
CA THR A 213 0.76 5.02 8.98
C THR A 213 -0.05 4.58 10.19
N ASP A 214 0.54 4.75 11.37
CA ASP A 214 -0.15 4.75 12.67
C ASP A 214 -0.36 6.22 13.10
N PRO A 215 -1.42 6.90 12.61
CA PRO A 215 -1.57 8.33 12.77
C PRO A 215 -1.88 8.73 14.22
N ILE A 216 -1.60 9.99 14.53
CA ILE A 216 -2.20 10.61 15.74
C ILE A 216 -3.70 10.71 15.51
N LEU A 217 -4.48 10.29 16.48
CA LEU A 217 -5.93 10.25 16.43
C LEU A 217 -6.53 11.21 17.46
N ASN A 218 -7.52 12.00 17.05
CA ASN A 218 -8.28 12.86 17.95
C ASN A 218 -9.76 12.49 17.95
N PHE A 219 -10.21 11.83 19.01
CA PHE A 219 -11.58 11.30 19.15
C PHE A 219 -12.66 12.39 19.16
N ASN A 220 -12.29 13.65 19.39
CA ASN A 220 -13.23 14.76 19.47
C ASN A 220 -13.43 15.49 18.13
N GLN A 221 -12.65 15.14 17.10
CA GLN A 221 -12.62 15.86 15.83
C GLN A 221 -13.53 15.28 14.74
N GLY A 222 -14.37 14.30 15.06
CA GLY A 222 -15.35 13.75 14.10
C GLY A 222 -14.72 13.33 12.78
N ALA A 223 -15.07 14.00 11.68
CA ALA A 223 -14.54 13.72 10.35
C ALA A 223 -13.03 13.98 10.23
N GLU A 224 -12.47 14.78 11.11
CA GLU A 224 -11.03 15.07 11.16
C GLU A 224 -10.29 14.20 12.18
N TYR A 225 -10.77 12.99 12.40
CA TYR A 225 -10.23 12.03 13.36
C TYR A 225 -8.73 11.75 13.20
N CYS A 226 -8.25 11.60 11.96
CA CYS A 226 -6.82 11.46 11.64
C CYS A 226 -6.15 12.84 11.62
N GLN A 227 -5.13 13.01 12.46
CA GLN A 227 -4.44 14.27 12.67
C GLN A 227 -3.13 14.40 11.89
N THR A 228 -2.66 13.31 11.27
CA THR A 228 -1.38 13.28 10.57
C THR A 228 -1.53 12.76 9.15
N ASP A 229 -0.66 13.24 8.28
CA ASP A 229 -0.53 12.82 6.89
C ASP A 229 0.94 12.73 6.48
N VAL A 230 1.24 12.07 5.37
CA VAL A 230 2.59 12.00 4.81
C VAL A 230 2.53 12.27 3.31
N ASP A 231 3.28 13.28 2.86
CA ASP A 231 3.53 13.51 1.44
C ASP A 231 4.66 12.60 0.97
N VAL A 232 4.39 11.80 -0.06
CA VAL A 232 5.33 10.81 -0.61
C VAL A 232 5.74 11.26 -2.01
N LYS A 233 7.06 11.37 -2.22
CA LYS A 233 7.62 11.69 -3.54
C LYS A 233 8.74 10.73 -3.90
N LEU A 234 8.64 10.13 -5.08
CA LEU A 234 9.73 9.44 -5.72
C LEU A 234 10.27 10.35 -6.82
N LEU A 235 11.49 10.81 -6.65
CA LEU A 235 12.07 11.88 -7.44
C LEU A 235 13.19 11.36 -8.33
N THR A 236 13.34 11.99 -9.49
CA THR A 236 14.58 11.91 -10.27
C THR A 236 15.23 13.30 -10.36
N TYR A 237 16.57 13.36 -10.33
CA TYR A 237 17.32 14.60 -10.37
C TYR A 237 18.63 14.45 -11.14
N ALA A 238 19.18 15.56 -11.66
CA ALA A 238 20.51 15.63 -12.25
C ALA A 238 21.56 15.99 -11.20
N ASP A 239 22.84 15.69 -11.45
CA ASP A 239 23.95 15.91 -10.52
C ASP A 239 24.03 17.33 -9.96
N GLU A 240 23.72 18.33 -10.78
CA GLU A 240 23.74 19.74 -10.40
C GLU A 240 22.75 20.12 -9.27
N HIS A 241 21.75 19.27 -9.03
CA HIS A 241 20.77 19.45 -7.95
C HIS A 241 21.15 18.74 -6.66
N TYR A 242 22.22 17.94 -6.67
CA TYR A 242 22.77 17.30 -5.49
C TYR A 242 23.79 18.21 -4.79
N ILE A 243 23.66 18.38 -3.48
CA ILE A 243 24.59 19.10 -2.65
C ILE A 243 25.32 18.08 -1.79
N ASP A 244 26.59 17.85 -2.06
CA ASP A 244 27.43 17.06 -1.17
C ASP A 244 27.64 17.84 0.13
N LEU A 245 27.14 17.33 1.22
CA LEU A 245 27.24 17.95 2.52
C LEU A 245 28.57 17.62 3.21
N GLY A 246 29.39 16.72 2.63
CA GLY A 246 30.64 16.25 3.23
C GLY A 246 30.44 15.69 4.64
N ASP A 247 31.51 15.74 5.46
CA ASP A 247 31.48 15.34 6.87
C ASP A 247 30.88 16.42 7.80
N VAL A 248 29.89 17.18 7.30
CA VAL A 248 29.23 18.19 8.14
C VAL A 248 28.45 17.49 9.24
N ASP A 249 28.76 17.82 10.49
CA ASP A 249 27.99 17.37 11.65
C ASP A 249 26.51 17.77 11.49
N THR A 250 25.70 16.83 11.03
CA THR A 250 24.26 17.02 10.80
C THR A 250 23.45 16.95 12.09
N SER A 251 24.09 16.71 13.25
CA SER A 251 23.41 16.57 14.54
C SER A 251 22.67 17.83 15.00
N ARG A 252 23.04 19.00 14.47
CA ARG A 252 22.46 20.29 14.85
C ARG A 252 21.63 20.97 13.76
N TYR A 253 21.84 20.64 12.48
CA TYR A 253 21.14 21.28 11.37
C TYR A 253 20.88 20.26 10.26
N TYR A 254 19.62 19.87 10.07
CA TYR A 254 19.21 19.07 8.94
C TYR A 254 19.28 19.94 7.67
N ARG A 255 20.28 19.71 6.83
CA ARG A 255 20.36 20.32 5.51
C ARG A 255 19.83 19.35 4.47
N ASN A 256 18.97 19.85 3.58
CA ASN A 256 18.52 19.07 2.44
C ASN A 256 19.68 18.89 1.47
N SER A 257 20.01 17.64 1.13
CA SER A 257 21.03 17.30 0.13
C SER A 257 20.56 17.51 -1.31
N LEU A 258 19.27 17.79 -1.52
CA LEU A 258 18.69 18.01 -2.85
C LEU A 258 18.08 19.40 -2.97
N ARG A 259 18.34 20.04 -4.12
CA ARG A 259 17.59 21.22 -4.58
C ARG A 259 16.35 20.73 -5.30
N LEU A 260 15.18 20.91 -4.69
CA LEU A 260 13.91 20.38 -5.18
C LEU A 260 13.42 21.05 -6.47
N ASP A 261 13.89 22.26 -6.79
CA ASP A 261 13.55 23.01 -8.00
C ASP A 261 13.91 22.33 -9.32
N GLY A 262 14.88 21.39 -9.29
CA GLY A 262 15.27 20.57 -10.45
C GLY A 262 14.85 19.11 -10.37
N CYS A 263 14.14 18.73 -9.30
CA CYS A 263 13.67 17.36 -9.13
C CYS A 263 12.31 17.14 -9.80
N ILE A 264 12.11 15.95 -10.36
CA ILE A 264 10.86 15.58 -11.01
C ILE A 264 10.22 14.42 -10.24
N ASN A 265 8.99 14.62 -9.75
CA ASN A 265 8.24 13.57 -9.08
C ASN A 265 7.63 12.61 -10.11
N VAL A 266 8.08 11.36 -10.11
CA VAL A 266 7.58 10.34 -11.04
C VAL A 266 6.24 9.75 -10.63
N LEU A 267 5.79 9.99 -9.39
CA LEU A 267 4.47 9.55 -8.93
C LEU A 267 3.35 10.51 -9.39
N SER A 268 3.69 11.64 -9.99
CA SER A 268 2.72 12.66 -10.35
C SER A 268 1.91 12.28 -11.60
N GLU A 269 0.59 12.30 -11.49
CA GLU A 269 -0.37 11.86 -12.51
C GLU A 269 -0.24 12.63 -13.83
N ASP A 270 0.15 13.91 -13.76
CA ASP A 270 0.35 14.76 -14.92
C ASP A 270 1.51 14.32 -15.84
N LYS A 271 2.34 13.41 -15.37
CA LYS A 271 3.47 12.86 -16.14
C LYS A 271 3.07 11.75 -17.10
N TYR A 272 1.89 11.15 -16.92
CA TYR A 272 1.46 9.95 -17.63
C TYR A 272 0.39 10.25 -18.68
N SER A 273 0.30 9.37 -19.69
CA SER A 273 -0.76 9.43 -20.68
C SER A 273 -2.10 9.06 -20.05
N ARG A 274 -3.13 9.90 -20.27
CA ARG A 274 -4.51 9.60 -19.84
C ARG A 274 -5.16 8.45 -20.62
N ARG A 275 -4.50 7.89 -21.62
CA ARG A 275 -5.00 6.73 -22.35
C ARG A 275 -4.90 5.51 -21.45
N ARG A 276 -6.06 4.91 -21.11
CA ARG A 276 -6.11 3.59 -20.51
C ARG A 276 -5.35 2.62 -21.42
N THR A 277 -4.28 2.04 -20.95
CA THR A 277 -3.66 0.90 -21.60
C THR A 277 -4.55 -0.32 -21.35
N GLN A 278 -4.84 -1.07 -22.39
CA GLN A 278 -5.44 -2.42 -22.26
C GLN A 278 -4.46 -3.27 -21.43
N GLY A 279 -4.72 -3.42 -20.15
CA GLY A 279 -3.84 -4.15 -19.24
C GLY A 279 -3.91 -3.69 -17.79
N GLY A 280 -4.68 -2.64 -17.49
CA GLY A 280 -5.11 -2.36 -16.12
C GLY A 280 -4.04 -1.87 -15.16
N SER A 281 -2.94 -1.26 -15.62
CA SER A 281 -2.05 -0.51 -14.73
C SER A 281 -2.73 0.81 -14.37
N ASP A 282 -3.55 0.78 -13.34
CA ASP A 282 -4.14 1.99 -12.79
C ASP A 282 -3.09 2.73 -11.97
N LEU A 283 -2.93 4.00 -12.27
CA LEU A 283 -2.19 4.90 -11.44
C LEU A 283 -2.95 5.10 -10.12
N TRP A 284 -2.40 4.55 -9.06
CA TRP A 284 -2.87 4.78 -7.70
C TRP A 284 -2.14 5.97 -7.13
N GLU A 285 -2.60 7.14 -7.44
CA GLU A 285 -1.91 8.29 -6.96
C GLU A 285 -2.76 9.14 -6.03
N CYS A 286 -2.12 9.58 -4.95
CA CYS A 286 -2.72 10.43 -3.95
C CYS A 286 -3.21 11.77 -4.50
N ASN A 287 -2.78 12.25 -5.66
CA ASN A 287 -3.21 13.54 -6.15
C ASN A 287 -4.70 13.57 -6.53
N ARG A 288 -5.26 12.46 -6.99
CA ARG A 288 -6.72 12.31 -7.11
C ARG A 288 -7.40 12.16 -5.77
N ILE A 289 -6.75 11.45 -4.90
CA ILE A 289 -7.16 11.17 -3.53
C ILE A 289 -6.85 12.37 -2.65
N ASP A 290 -5.87 13.20 -3.02
CA ASP A 290 -5.28 14.24 -2.19
C ASP A 290 -6.28 15.26 -1.65
N LYS A 291 -7.28 15.63 -2.43
CA LYS A 291 -8.31 16.56 -1.95
C LYS A 291 -9.32 15.92 -1.01
N LEU A 292 -9.68 14.64 -1.25
CA LEU A 292 -10.70 13.91 -0.50
C LEU A 292 -10.10 12.98 0.55
N HIS A 293 -8.88 12.46 0.33
CA HIS A 293 -8.27 11.41 1.15
C HIS A 293 -6.93 11.82 1.76
N LYS A 294 -6.63 13.11 1.83
CA LYS A 294 -5.33 13.65 2.26
C LYS A 294 -4.86 13.07 3.59
N PHE A 295 -5.73 12.91 4.58
CA PHE A 295 -5.41 12.33 5.89
C PHE A 295 -5.75 10.84 5.98
N SER A 296 -5.85 10.13 4.87
CA SER A 296 -5.98 8.68 4.89
C SER A 296 -4.69 8.04 5.39
N PRO A 297 -4.77 7.07 6.31
CA PRO A 297 -3.59 6.41 6.89
C PRO A 297 -2.88 5.49 5.90
N ILE A 298 -3.50 5.23 4.76
CA ILE A 298 -2.96 4.38 3.71
C ILE A 298 -2.88 5.16 2.41
N LYS A 299 -1.71 5.10 1.78
CA LYS A 299 -1.47 5.63 0.44
C LYS A 299 -0.84 4.55 -0.42
N LYS A 300 -1.37 4.38 -1.62
CA LYS A 300 -0.85 3.39 -2.56
C LYS A 300 -0.69 4.02 -3.94
N PHE A 301 0.48 3.81 -4.53
CA PHE A 301 0.85 4.29 -5.84
C PHE A 301 1.23 3.10 -6.71
N HIS A 302 0.83 3.12 -7.95
CA HIS A 302 1.30 2.19 -8.96
C HIS A 302 1.58 2.96 -10.24
N VAL A 303 2.80 2.90 -10.73
CA VAL A 303 3.21 3.55 -11.96
C VAL A 303 3.99 2.59 -12.84
N ASN A 304 3.63 2.55 -14.13
CA ASN A 304 4.46 1.97 -15.17
C ASN A 304 5.19 3.11 -15.89
N LEU A 305 6.52 3.13 -15.77
CA LEU A 305 7.35 4.21 -16.33
C LEU A 305 7.27 4.30 -17.86
N GLU A 306 6.94 3.19 -18.53
CA GLU A 306 6.79 3.17 -20.00
C GLU A 306 5.55 3.96 -20.46
N ASN A 307 4.55 4.14 -19.59
CA ASN A 307 3.33 4.92 -19.86
C ASN A 307 3.50 6.43 -19.68
N MET A 308 4.69 6.88 -19.27
CA MET A 308 5.00 8.30 -19.17
C MET A 308 4.97 8.94 -20.57
N THR A 309 4.47 10.17 -20.68
CA THR A 309 4.47 10.89 -21.95
C THR A 309 5.90 11.14 -22.45
N ASP A 310 6.14 11.14 -23.75
CA ASP A 310 7.48 11.25 -24.33
C ASP A 310 8.29 12.44 -23.79
N THR A 311 7.66 13.60 -23.67
CA THR A 311 8.32 14.79 -23.10
C THR A 311 8.72 14.57 -21.65
N ASN A 312 7.84 14.01 -20.83
CA ASN A 312 8.14 13.73 -19.43
C ASN A 312 9.17 12.60 -19.27
N LYS A 313 9.10 11.56 -20.13
CA LYS A 313 10.08 10.47 -20.17
C LYS A 313 11.49 11.03 -20.42
N HIS A 314 11.69 11.89 -21.43
CA HIS A 314 12.97 12.51 -21.70
C HIS A 314 13.48 13.38 -20.54
N ASN A 315 12.60 14.08 -19.88
CA ASN A 315 12.97 14.95 -18.77
C ASN A 315 13.24 14.19 -17.46
N ALA A 316 12.44 13.17 -17.16
CA ALA A 316 12.46 12.50 -15.86
C ALA A 316 13.25 11.18 -15.84
N LEU A 317 13.24 10.40 -16.93
CA LEU A 317 13.73 9.02 -16.94
C LEU A 317 15.06 8.81 -17.67
N ASN A 318 15.76 9.89 -18.05
CA ASN A 318 17.08 9.76 -18.66
C ASN A 318 18.03 8.98 -17.71
N ALA A 319 18.79 8.01 -18.23
CA ALA A 319 19.68 7.15 -17.46
C ALA A 319 20.81 7.89 -16.72
N ASN A 320 21.08 9.16 -17.08
CA ASN A 320 22.05 10.02 -16.38
C ASN A 320 21.46 10.68 -15.12
N ARG A 321 20.19 10.46 -14.82
CA ARG A 321 19.56 11.00 -13.62
C ARG A 321 19.67 10.01 -12.45
N HIS A 322 19.64 10.54 -11.25
CA HIS A 322 19.63 9.77 -10.02
C HIS A 322 18.22 9.74 -9.41
N TRP A 323 17.96 8.70 -8.67
CA TRP A 323 16.71 8.53 -7.95
C TRP A 323 16.82 9.06 -6.52
N ALA A 324 15.72 9.59 -6.01
CA ALA A 324 15.59 9.98 -4.61
C ALA A 324 14.19 9.71 -4.08
N LEU A 325 14.12 9.38 -2.80
CA LEU A 325 12.88 9.23 -2.06
C LEU A 325 12.75 10.38 -1.06
N LYS A 326 11.59 11.05 -1.04
CA LYS A 326 11.28 12.08 -0.06
C LYS A 326 9.94 11.80 0.61
N LEU A 327 9.92 11.82 1.94
CA LEU A 327 8.73 11.66 2.76
C LEU A 327 8.65 12.82 3.74
N SER A 328 7.53 13.53 3.75
CA SER A 328 7.32 14.70 4.61
C SER A 328 6.04 14.55 5.42
N ALA A 329 6.16 14.54 6.74
CA ALA A 329 5.01 14.46 7.63
C ALA A 329 4.29 15.81 7.71
N LEU A 330 2.98 15.76 7.71
CA LEU A 330 2.07 16.87 7.90
C LEU A 330 1.21 16.62 9.14
N PHE A 331 0.97 17.65 9.90
CA PHE A 331 0.12 17.61 11.09
C PHE A 331 -1.02 18.62 10.93
N ARG A 332 -2.19 18.35 11.51
CA ARG A 332 -3.24 19.36 11.55
C ARG A 332 -2.85 20.46 12.53
N GLU A 333 -3.23 21.71 12.19
CA GLU A 333 -2.86 22.92 12.95
C GLU A 333 -3.28 22.82 14.42
N GLU A 334 -4.46 22.29 14.71
CA GLU A 334 -4.95 22.12 16.07
C GLU A 334 -4.06 21.16 16.88
N THR A 335 -3.67 20.04 16.28
CA THR A 335 -2.77 19.07 16.91
C THR A 335 -1.39 19.69 17.13
N GLU A 336 -0.88 20.45 16.16
CA GLU A 336 0.38 21.16 16.29
C GLU A 336 0.40 22.22 17.41
N SER A 337 -0.75 22.82 17.67
CA SER A 337 -0.90 23.87 18.70
C SER A 337 -1.19 23.33 20.10
N SER A 338 -1.77 22.13 20.19
CA SER A 338 -2.25 21.54 21.44
C SER A 338 -1.29 20.52 22.07
N MET A 339 -0.36 19.96 21.29
CA MET A 339 0.60 18.94 21.74
C MET A 339 2.02 19.50 21.84
N GLU A 340 2.81 18.97 22.76
CA GLU A 340 4.24 19.28 22.82
C GLU A 340 4.94 18.70 21.59
N ARG A 341 6.06 19.34 21.19
CA ARG A 341 6.78 18.96 19.98
C ARG A 341 7.24 17.50 19.98
N ASP A 342 7.63 17.01 21.15
CA ASP A 342 8.17 15.65 21.30
C ASP A 342 7.04 14.59 21.23
N ASP A 343 5.80 14.96 21.46
CA ASP A 343 4.63 14.08 21.31
C ASP A 343 4.10 14.04 19.88
N LEU A 344 4.53 14.99 19.03
CA LEU A 344 4.16 15.06 17.61
C LEU A 344 5.00 14.07 16.79
N GLN A 345 4.76 12.77 17.00
CA GLN A 345 5.44 11.68 16.35
C GLN A 345 4.50 10.50 16.06
N PHE A 346 4.79 9.76 15.01
CA PHE A 346 4.05 8.55 14.63
C PHE A 346 4.90 7.62 13.75
N ASN A 347 4.51 6.37 13.69
CA ASN A 347 5.21 5.35 12.90
C ASN A 347 4.49 5.09 11.57
N ALA A 348 5.27 4.61 10.60
CA ALA A 348 4.77 4.14 9.32
C ALA A 348 5.65 3.01 8.75
N TYR A 349 5.08 2.28 7.81
CA TYR A 349 5.83 1.41 6.90
C TYR A 349 5.61 1.86 5.48
N LEU A 350 6.70 2.12 4.76
CA LEU A 350 6.69 2.25 3.32
C LEU A 350 7.17 0.94 2.72
N ILE A 351 6.38 0.37 1.81
CA ILE A 351 6.74 -0.80 1.02
C ILE A 351 6.86 -0.36 -0.43
N MET A 352 7.93 -0.77 -1.09
CA MET A 352 8.17 -0.47 -2.49
C MET A 352 8.55 -1.74 -3.22
N THR A 353 7.84 -2.05 -4.30
CA THR A 353 8.22 -3.09 -5.26
C THR A 353 8.61 -2.44 -6.58
N ILE A 354 9.77 -2.83 -7.10
CA ILE A 354 10.23 -2.50 -8.45
C ILE A 354 10.25 -3.80 -9.24
N ARG A 355 9.60 -3.80 -10.40
CA ARG A 355 9.43 -4.99 -11.24
C ARG A 355 9.88 -4.73 -12.67
N ASP A 356 10.52 -5.74 -13.29
CA ASP A 356 10.76 -5.79 -14.73
C ASP A 356 9.55 -6.38 -15.45
N PRO A 357 8.73 -5.58 -16.17
CA PRO A 357 7.60 -6.11 -16.94
C PRO A 357 8.04 -7.04 -18.07
N LYS A 358 9.32 -6.98 -18.49
CA LYS A 358 9.91 -7.81 -19.55
C LYS A 358 10.47 -9.15 -19.04
N LYS A 359 10.46 -9.37 -17.74
CA LYS A 359 10.85 -10.63 -17.06
C LYS A 359 12.22 -11.17 -17.49
N ARG A 360 13.27 -10.34 -17.38
CA ARG A 360 14.65 -10.70 -17.77
C ARG A 360 15.48 -11.33 -16.65
N GLY A 361 14.93 -11.49 -15.45
CA GLY A 361 15.58 -12.15 -14.32
C GLY A 361 16.76 -11.37 -13.71
N ILE A 362 16.74 -10.04 -13.78
CA ILE A 362 17.90 -9.22 -13.41
C ILE A 362 17.69 -8.34 -12.18
N VAL A 363 16.43 -8.05 -11.81
CA VAL A 363 16.10 -6.99 -10.83
C VAL A 363 16.61 -7.33 -9.44
N TYR A 364 16.29 -8.52 -8.94
CA TYR A 364 16.61 -8.91 -7.58
C TYR A 364 18.11 -8.82 -7.29
N ASN A 365 18.92 -9.53 -8.09
CA ASN A 365 20.35 -9.61 -7.86
C ASN A 365 21.07 -8.26 -8.02
N GLN A 366 20.66 -7.46 -9.01
CA GLN A 366 21.25 -6.13 -9.21
C GLN A 366 20.94 -5.20 -8.04
N THR A 367 19.69 -5.20 -7.55
CA THR A 367 19.32 -4.32 -6.44
C THR A 367 20.04 -4.72 -5.16
N ILE A 368 20.18 -6.01 -4.86
CA ILE A 368 20.93 -6.47 -3.69
C ILE A 368 22.40 -6.03 -3.77
N ASN A 369 23.04 -6.14 -4.94
CA ASN A 369 24.41 -5.68 -5.13
C ASN A 369 24.54 -4.17 -4.90
N GLN A 370 23.63 -3.36 -5.47
CA GLN A 370 23.63 -1.91 -5.29
C GLN A 370 23.40 -1.50 -3.84
N LEU A 371 22.51 -2.19 -3.11
CA LEU A 371 22.30 -1.95 -1.68
C LEU A 371 23.58 -2.19 -0.87
N ASN A 372 24.33 -3.24 -1.20
CA ASN A 372 25.62 -3.54 -0.58
C ASN A 372 26.66 -2.45 -0.86
N GLU A 373 26.78 -2.01 -2.12
CA GLU A 373 27.73 -0.98 -2.55
C GLU A 373 27.45 0.39 -1.94
N CYS A 374 26.18 0.73 -1.77
CA CYS A 374 25.75 2.00 -1.18
C CYS A 374 25.79 2.01 0.36
N ASN A 375 26.30 0.97 1.03
CA ASN A 375 26.29 0.81 2.48
C ASN A 375 24.88 0.95 3.12
N PHE A 376 23.82 0.64 2.37
CA PHE A 376 22.50 0.52 2.95
C PHE A 376 22.50 -0.68 3.89
N ILE A 377 22.08 -0.45 5.14
CA ILE A 377 21.81 -1.55 6.06
C ILE A 377 20.54 -2.23 5.53
N HIS A 378 20.70 -3.34 4.85
CA HIS A 378 19.57 -4.18 4.47
C HIS A 378 19.63 -5.50 5.25
N GLN A 379 18.49 -5.96 5.64
CA GLN A 379 18.33 -7.22 6.34
C GLN A 379 17.22 -7.98 5.63
N SER A 380 17.54 -9.14 5.08
CA SER A 380 16.50 -10.02 4.54
C SER A 380 15.51 -10.38 5.66
N ILE A 381 14.24 -10.40 5.36
CA ILE A 381 13.26 -11.01 6.22
C ILE A 381 13.47 -12.51 6.03
N GLU A 382 14.12 -13.15 7.02
CA GLU A 382 14.23 -14.61 7.03
C GLU A 382 12.85 -15.18 7.28
N VAL A 383 12.36 -15.92 6.30
CA VAL A 383 11.10 -16.65 6.42
C VAL A 383 11.43 -17.98 7.07
N HIS A 384 11.07 -18.16 8.33
CA HIS A 384 11.15 -19.46 8.99
C HIS A 384 10.03 -20.35 8.44
N GLN A 385 10.39 -21.25 7.52
CA GLN A 385 9.53 -22.34 7.09
C GLN A 385 9.74 -23.53 8.01
N ASP A 386 9.11 -23.55 9.16
CA ASP A 386 8.89 -24.78 9.91
C ASP A 386 7.68 -25.51 9.30
N ILE A 387 7.94 -26.25 8.23
CA ILE A 387 6.98 -27.22 7.72
C ILE A 387 7.17 -28.50 8.58
N GLU A 388 6.51 -28.57 9.73
CA GLU A 388 6.23 -29.85 10.35
C GLU A 388 5.25 -30.64 9.48
N VAL A 389 5.79 -31.50 8.63
CA VAL A 389 4.97 -32.55 7.99
C VAL A 389 4.61 -33.54 9.12
N ARG A 390 3.45 -33.33 9.74
CA ARG A 390 2.84 -34.38 10.55
C ARG A 390 2.42 -35.51 9.62
N ASN A 391 3.20 -36.58 9.56
CA ASN A 391 2.75 -37.81 8.96
C ASN A 391 1.53 -38.27 9.76
N ALA A 392 0.37 -38.26 9.12
CA ALA A 392 -0.80 -38.94 9.64
C ALA A 392 -0.53 -40.45 9.53
N GLU A 393 -0.40 -41.13 10.70
CA GLU A 393 -0.59 -42.58 10.82
C GLU A 393 -2.07 -42.91 10.75
#